data_65fc70f925c609eeafb67526f4916e2f
#
_entry.id   65fc70f925c609eeafb67526f4916e2f
#
_cell.length_a   1.000
_cell.length_b   1.000
_cell.length_c   1.000
_cell.angle_alpha   90.00
_cell.angle_beta   90.00
_cell.angle_gamma   90.00
#
_symmetry.space_group_name_H-M   'P 1'
#
loop_
_entity.id
_entity.type
_entity.pdbx_description
1 polymer ?
#
loop_
_entity_poly.entity_id
_entity_poly.type
_entity_poly.pdbx_seq_one_letter_code
_entity_poly.pdbx_strand_id
1 'polypeptide(L)'
;MIGEDGLSPEGELYARGSFVALGYYNNPEKTAEAFVLNPVNTAYPEIVYKTGDLVKYNSYGELIYITRKDFQIKHMGYRIELGETEAADCAIEGIKAGCVIYDSEKDKIVFIYEGKKLDEGDIMNRIGAKVPKYMIPNIVKRTRSMPHNSSGKIDRKWLMANYETMK
;
A
#
# COMPACT_ATOMS: atom_id res chain seq x y z
N MET A 1 -5.14 16.74 8.15
CA MET A 1 -5.36 15.80 7.05
C MET A 1 -6.20 16.46 5.98
N ILE A 2 -6.04 16.05 4.75
CA ILE A 2 -6.76 16.62 3.61
C ILE A 2 -7.56 15.49 2.96
N GLY A 3 -8.89 15.58 3.03
CA GLY A 3 -9.83 14.75 2.31
C GLY A 3 -10.15 15.35 0.94
N GLU A 4 -11.12 14.77 0.22
CA GLU A 4 -11.51 15.23 -1.12
C GLU A 4 -12.05 16.69 -1.10
N ASP A 5 -12.70 17.10 0.02
CA ASP A 5 -13.33 18.42 0.17
C ASP A 5 -12.56 19.37 1.11
N GLY A 6 -11.29 19.12 1.43
CA GLY A 6 -10.48 19.94 2.32
C GLY A 6 -10.12 19.27 3.64
N LEU A 7 -10.13 20.01 4.78
CA LEU A 7 -9.82 19.43 6.09
C LEU A 7 -10.86 18.40 6.50
N SER A 8 -10.39 17.19 6.84
CA SER A 8 -11.25 16.05 7.19
C SER A 8 -10.70 15.31 8.43
N PRO A 9 -11.57 14.67 9.24
CA PRO A 9 -11.14 13.78 10.31
C PRO A 9 -10.47 12.50 9.80
N GLU A 10 -10.63 12.18 8.53
CA GLU A 10 -9.95 11.09 7.82
C GLU A 10 -9.47 11.60 6.46
N GLY A 11 -8.26 11.22 6.04
CA GLY A 11 -7.70 11.63 4.76
C GLY A 11 -6.20 11.42 4.67
N GLU A 12 -5.62 11.90 3.58
CA GLU A 12 -4.18 11.86 3.37
C GLU A 12 -3.45 12.79 4.34
N LEU A 13 -2.40 12.28 4.96
CA LEU A 13 -1.53 13.07 5.83
C LEU A 13 -0.60 13.94 4.97
N TYR A 14 -0.66 15.25 5.17
CA TYR A 14 0.26 16.20 4.59
C TYR A 14 1.20 16.73 5.67
N ALA A 15 2.49 16.72 5.39
CA ALA A 15 3.50 17.26 6.27
C ALA A 15 3.85 18.71 5.88
N ARG A 16 3.97 19.60 6.88
CA ARG A 16 4.38 20.99 6.69
C ARG A 16 5.39 21.41 7.75
N GLY A 17 6.16 22.42 7.44
CA GLY A 17 7.12 23.02 8.37
C GLY A 17 8.54 23.02 7.84
N SER A 18 9.49 23.47 8.64
CA SER A 18 10.88 23.65 8.26
C SER A 18 11.65 22.36 7.95
N PHE A 19 11.09 21.20 8.31
CA PHE A 19 11.66 19.89 8.01
C PHE A 19 11.24 19.34 6.63
N VAL A 20 10.33 20.01 5.92
CA VAL A 20 9.90 19.61 4.56
C VAL A 20 11.05 19.95 3.60
N ALA A 21 11.53 18.93 2.88
CA ALA A 21 12.59 19.09 1.90
C ALA A 21 12.14 19.93 0.70
N LEU A 22 13.10 20.39 -0.11
CA LEU A 22 12.81 21.15 -1.34
C LEU A 22 12.34 20.27 -2.49
N GLY A 23 12.51 18.93 -2.39
CA GLY A 23 12.11 17.98 -3.41
C GLY A 23 13.04 16.76 -3.46
N TYR A 24 12.84 15.93 -4.48
CA TYR A 24 13.69 14.78 -4.76
C TYR A 24 14.87 15.19 -5.64
N TYR A 25 16.07 14.73 -5.27
CA TYR A 25 17.28 15.01 -6.05
C TYR A 25 17.14 14.50 -7.49
N ASN A 26 17.38 15.38 -8.45
CA ASN A 26 17.35 15.12 -9.89
C ASN A 26 16.06 14.41 -10.40
N ASN A 27 14.92 14.70 -9.76
CA ASN A 27 13.62 14.15 -10.16
C ASN A 27 12.51 15.21 -10.02
N PRO A 28 12.41 16.14 -10.98
CA PRO A 28 11.44 17.24 -10.93
C PRO A 28 10.00 16.76 -11.05
N GLU A 29 9.73 15.72 -11.83
CA GLU A 29 8.38 15.15 -12.00
C GLU A 29 7.84 14.64 -10.66
N LYS A 30 8.58 13.76 -10.01
CA LYS A 30 8.21 13.23 -8.70
C LYS A 30 8.15 14.32 -7.62
N THR A 31 8.99 15.35 -7.74
CA THR A 31 8.94 16.51 -6.85
C THR A 31 7.61 17.24 -6.99
N ALA A 32 7.18 17.54 -8.21
CA ALA A 32 5.91 18.22 -8.46
C ALA A 32 4.67 17.41 -8.01
N GLU A 33 4.73 16.08 -8.06
CA GLU A 33 3.68 15.20 -7.55
C GLU A 33 3.55 15.21 -6.03
N ALA A 34 4.69 15.23 -5.33
CA ALA A 34 4.73 15.03 -3.88
C ALA A 34 4.82 16.33 -3.07
N PHE A 35 5.44 17.38 -3.61
CA PHE A 35 5.62 18.68 -2.96
C PHE A 35 4.69 19.69 -3.62
N VAL A 36 3.55 19.93 -3.01
CA VAL A 36 2.47 20.74 -3.59
C VAL A 36 2.18 21.97 -2.74
N LEU A 37 1.52 22.96 -3.34
CA LEU A 37 0.98 24.08 -2.55
C LEU A 37 -0.07 23.56 -1.57
N ASN A 38 -0.03 24.11 -0.34
CA ASN A 38 -0.99 23.76 0.70
C ASN A 38 -2.43 24.16 0.25
N PRO A 39 -3.32 23.18 0.00
CA PRO A 39 -4.63 23.48 -0.56
C PRO A 39 -5.59 24.16 0.43
N VAL A 40 -5.26 24.16 1.73
CA VAL A 40 -6.10 24.79 2.78
C VAL A 40 -5.54 26.11 3.28
N ASN A 41 -4.30 26.46 2.93
CA ASN A 41 -3.72 27.76 3.27
C ASN A 41 -3.80 28.70 2.05
N THR A 42 -4.67 29.68 2.12
CA THR A 42 -4.84 30.69 1.05
C THR A 42 -4.16 32.02 1.37
N ALA A 43 -3.61 32.19 2.58
CA ALA A 43 -3.02 33.46 3.02
C ALA A 43 -1.64 33.73 2.42
N TYR A 44 -0.86 32.69 2.19
CA TYR A 44 0.48 32.75 1.56
C TYR A 44 0.84 31.41 0.92
N PRO A 45 1.71 31.40 -0.11
CA PRO A 45 2.20 30.16 -0.69
C PRO A 45 3.00 29.34 0.32
N GLU A 46 2.55 28.14 0.62
CA GLU A 46 3.22 27.21 1.50
C GLU A 46 3.35 25.86 0.79
N ILE A 47 4.56 25.32 0.70
CA ILE A 47 4.77 23.97 0.16
C ILE A 47 4.58 22.96 1.28
N VAL A 48 3.81 21.91 0.97
CA VAL A 48 3.56 20.77 1.84
C VAL A 48 3.94 19.49 1.12
N TYR A 49 4.32 18.49 1.91
CA TYR A 49 4.68 17.16 1.39
C TYR A 49 3.49 16.20 1.56
N LYS A 50 3.05 15.61 0.45
CA LYS A 50 2.07 14.53 0.41
C LYS A 50 2.75 13.25 0.85
N THR A 51 2.37 12.71 2.01
CA THR A 51 3.01 11.49 2.54
C THR A 51 2.54 10.23 1.83
N GLY A 52 1.36 10.26 1.23
CA GLY A 52 0.67 9.09 0.71
C GLY A 52 0.05 8.21 1.81
N ASP A 53 0.19 8.58 3.07
CA ASP A 53 -0.39 7.85 4.19
C ASP A 53 -1.82 8.32 4.45
N LEU A 54 -2.76 7.39 4.52
CA LEU A 54 -4.13 7.64 4.97
C LEU A 54 -4.20 7.46 6.49
N VAL A 55 -4.76 8.44 7.15
CA VAL A 55 -4.84 8.49 8.61
C VAL A 55 -6.22 9.00 9.04
N LYS A 56 -6.61 8.70 10.29
CA LYS A 56 -7.81 9.26 10.93
C LYS A 56 -7.52 9.62 12.38
N TYR A 57 -8.38 10.46 12.97
CA TYR A 57 -8.38 10.67 14.41
C TYR A 57 -9.20 9.60 15.12
N ASN A 58 -8.70 9.11 16.26
CA ASN A 58 -9.48 8.31 17.19
C ASN A 58 -10.32 9.22 18.11
N SER A 59 -11.09 8.59 19.01
CA SER A 59 -11.92 9.32 20.01
C SER A 59 -11.10 10.15 21.01
N TYR A 60 -9.79 9.92 21.11
CA TYR A 60 -8.87 10.66 21.99
C TYR A 60 -8.13 11.78 21.25
N GLY A 61 -8.41 12.00 19.96
CA GLY A 61 -7.73 13.01 19.14
C GLY A 61 -6.33 12.61 18.68
N GLU A 62 -5.98 11.34 18.76
CA GLU A 62 -4.70 10.82 18.28
C GLU A 62 -4.80 10.36 16.83
N LEU A 63 -3.73 10.57 16.06
CA LEU A 63 -3.63 10.09 14.68
C LEU A 63 -3.43 8.57 14.65
N ILE A 64 -4.34 7.88 13.98
CA ILE A 64 -4.22 6.46 13.67
C ILE A 64 -3.90 6.31 12.19
N TYR A 65 -2.83 5.60 11.90
CA TYR A 65 -2.51 5.15 10.55
C TYR A 65 -3.54 4.11 10.08
N ILE A 66 -4.07 4.29 8.87
CA ILE A 66 -4.98 3.34 8.22
C ILE A 66 -4.20 2.52 7.20
N THR A 67 -3.68 3.17 6.17
CA THR A 67 -2.96 2.53 5.06
C THR A 67 -2.19 3.56 4.24
N ARG A 68 -1.50 3.10 3.19
CA ARG A 68 -0.95 3.97 2.16
C ARG A 68 -1.88 4.04 0.96
N LYS A 69 -2.01 5.25 0.40
CA LYS A 69 -2.80 5.53 -0.81
C LYS A 69 -2.34 4.69 -2.00
N ASP A 70 -1.04 4.39 -2.08
CA ASP A 70 -0.42 3.57 -3.13
C ASP A 70 -0.85 2.11 -3.12
N PHE A 71 -1.49 1.64 -2.04
CA PHE A 71 -1.94 0.26 -1.86
C PHE A 71 -3.45 0.09 -2.01
N GLN A 72 -4.17 1.17 -2.35
CA GLN A 72 -5.58 1.10 -2.70
C GLN A 72 -5.73 0.79 -4.19
N ILE A 73 -6.57 -0.17 -4.49
CA ILE A 73 -6.90 -0.55 -5.86
C ILE A 73 -8.41 -0.50 -6.07
N LYS A 74 -8.82 -0.40 -7.33
CA LYS A 74 -10.19 -0.69 -7.76
C LYS A 74 -10.19 -2.03 -8.46
N HIS A 75 -10.84 -3.03 -7.88
CA HIS A 75 -10.96 -4.37 -8.45
C HIS A 75 -12.42 -4.83 -8.39
N MET A 76 -12.98 -5.27 -9.52
CA MET A 76 -14.39 -5.68 -9.64
C MET A 76 -15.41 -4.65 -9.11
N GLY A 77 -15.10 -3.36 -9.21
CA GLY A 77 -15.95 -2.27 -8.70
C GLY A 77 -15.81 -1.97 -7.20
N TYR A 78 -14.98 -2.71 -6.49
CA TYR A 78 -14.69 -2.48 -5.07
C TYR A 78 -13.38 -1.71 -4.90
N ARG A 79 -13.33 -0.86 -3.87
CA ARG A 79 -12.09 -0.23 -3.38
C ARG A 79 -11.46 -1.17 -2.37
N ILE A 80 -10.29 -1.69 -2.68
CA ILE A 80 -9.58 -2.68 -1.89
C ILE A 80 -8.28 -2.09 -1.35
N GLU A 81 -8.05 -2.29 -0.06
CA GLU A 81 -6.78 -2.03 0.60
C GLU A 81 -5.91 -3.29 0.54
N LEU A 82 -4.91 -3.31 -0.34
CA LEU A 82 -4.01 -4.48 -0.45
C LEU A 82 -3.32 -4.82 0.88
N GLY A 83 -3.11 -3.83 1.75
CA GLY A 83 -2.55 -4.04 3.08
C GLY A 83 -3.43 -4.89 4.00
N GLU A 84 -4.75 -4.82 3.89
CA GLU A 84 -5.67 -5.68 4.67
C GLU A 84 -5.56 -7.13 4.20
N THR A 85 -5.55 -7.35 2.88
CA THR A 85 -5.34 -8.68 2.31
C THR A 85 -3.99 -9.24 2.76
N GLU A 86 -2.91 -8.45 2.64
CA GLU A 86 -1.56 -8.85 3.03
C GLU A 86 -1.46 -9.23 4.53
N ALA A 87 -2.12 -8.48 5.40
CA ALA A 87 -2.15 -8.79 6.84
C ALA A 87 -2.85 -10.13 7.13
N ALA A 88 -3.95 -10.42 6.42
CA ALA A 88 -4.65 -11.70 6.53
C ALA A 88 -3.80 -12.88 6.04
N ASP A 89 -3.09 -12.68 4.92
CA ASP A 89 -2.26 -13.67 4.26
C ASP A 89 -1.01 -14.01 5.08
N CYS A 90 -0.34 -12.98 5.62
CA CYS A 90 0.86 -13.16 6.44
C CYS A 90 0.57 -13.80 7.81
N ALA A 91 -0.67 -13.81 8.26
CA ALA A 91 -1.07 -14.46 9.50
C ALA A 91 -1.27 -15.99 9.37
N ILE A 92 -1.00 -16.58 8.20
CA ILE A 92 -1.10 -18.02 7.96
C ILE A 92 0.15 -18.71 8.49
N GLU A 93 -0.05 -19.74 9.31
CA GLU A 93 1.05 -20.53 9.84
C GLU A 93 1.91 -21.18 8.73
N GLY A 94 3.22 -20.99 8.81
CA GLY A 94 4.17 -21.46 7.80
C GLY A 94 4.60 -20.41 6.79
N ILE A 95 3.96 -19.24 6.77
CA ILE A 95 4.40 -18.06 6.01
C ILE A 95 5.33 -17.23 6.89
N LYS A 96 6.50 -16.91 6.37
CA LYS A 96 7.51 -16.07 7.05
C LYS A 96 7.38 -14.61 6.65
N ALA A 97 7.14 -14.37 5.36
CA ALA A 97 6.94 -13.05 4.79
C ALA A 97 6.00 -13.17 3.60
N GLY A 98 5.19 -12.17 3.37
CA GLY A 98 4.27 -12.12 2.25
C GLY A 98 4.14 -10.72 1.68
N CYS A 99 3.69 -10.66 0.44
CA CYS A 99 3.44 -9.42 -0.27
C CYS A 99 2.26 -9.62 -1.22
N VAL A 100 1.30 -8.73 -1.14
CA VAL A 100 0.20 -8.68 -2.10
C VAL A 100 0.47 -7.58 -3.12
N ILE A 101 0.39 -7.93 -4.40
CA ILE A 101 0.50 -7.00 -5.51
C ILE A 101 -0.75 -7.09 -6.38
N TYR A 102 -1.02 -6.05 -7.15
CA TYR A 102 -2.14 -6.00 -8.08
C TYR A 102 -1.64 -5.79 -9.49
N ASP A 103 -1.88 -6.77 -10.34
CA ASP A 103 -1.63 -6.68 -11.78
C ASP A 103 -2.84 -6.01 -12.44
N SER A 104 -2.69 -4.73 -12.76
CA SER A 104 -3.75 -3.92 -13.37
C SER A 104 -4.03 -4.28 -14.84
N GLU A 105 -3.07 -4.89 -15.55
CA GLU A 105 -3.26 -5.33 -16.93
C GLU A 105 -4.14 -6.58 -17.00
N LYS A 106 -3.98 -7.47 -16.02
CA LYS A 106 -4.73 -8.73 -15.94
C LYS A 106 -5.91 -8.67 -14.98
N ASP A 107 -6.08 -7.55 -14.27
CA ASP A 107 -7.08 -7.37 -13.21
C ASP A 107 -7.00 -8.49 -12.15
N LYS A 108 -5.78 -8.74 -11.62
CA LYS A 108 -5.54 -9.84 -10.67
C LYS A 108 -4.81 -9.40 -9.42
N ILE A 109 -5.31 -9.86 -8.29
CA ILE A 109 -4.62 -9.80 -7.00
C ILE A 109 -3.68 -11.02 -6.92
N VAL A 110 -2.40 -10.78 -6.67
CA VAL A 110 -1.36 -11.81 -6.59
C VAL A 110 -0.75 -11.79 -5.20
N PHE A 111 -0.80 -12.90 -4.51
CA PHE A 111 -0.11 -13.11 -3.25
C PHE A 111 1.19 -13.87 -3.46
N ILE A 112 2.30 -13.30 -3.03
CA ILE A 112 3.64 -13.90 -3.12
C ILE A 112 4.16 -14.07 -1.70
N TYR A 113 4.59 -15.28 -1.35
CA TYR A 113 5.05 -15.56 0.01
C TYR A 113 6.37 -16.32 0.07
N GLU A 114 7.12 -16.07 1.12
CA GLU A 114 8.27 -16.85 1.57
C GLU A 114 7.84 -17.73 2.72
N GLY A 115 8.13 -19.03 2.68
CA GLY A 115 7.77 -19.95 3.75
C GLY A 115 7.77 -21.41 3.34
N LYS A 116 7.10 -22.22 4.13
CA LYS A 116 6.85 -23.63 3.83
C LYS A 116 5.98 -23.75 2.59
N LYS A 117 6.15 -24.82 1.83
CA LYS A 117 5.25 -25.12 0.72
C LYS A 117 3.87 -25.49 1.29
N LEU A 118 2.88 -24.67 1.01
CA LEU A 118 1.50 -24.88 1.39
C LEU A 118 0.65 -25.15 0.15
N ASP A 119 -0.49 -25.79 0.32
CA ASP A 119 -1.47 -25.95 -0.74
C ASP A 119 -2.16 -24.62 -1.05
N GLU A 120 -2.29 -24.27 -2.33
CA GLU A 120 -2.87 -22.98 -2.75
C GLU A 120 -4.36 -22.88 -2.34
N GLY A 121 -5.10 -23.97 -2.45
CA GLY A 121 -6.52 -24.01 -2.05
C GLY A 121 -6.69 -23.81 -0.54
N ASP A 122 -5.78 -24.39 0.27
CA ASP A 122 -5.78 -24.19 1.72
C ASP A 122 -5.46 -22.72 2.07
N ILE A 123 -4.48 -22.11 1.41
CA ILE A 123 -4.19 -20.69 1.57
C ILE A 123 -5.42 -19.84 1.24
N MET A 124 -6.03 -20.04 0.07
CA MET A 124 -7.20 -19.28 -0.36
C MET A 124 -8.40 -19.44 0.58
N ASN A 125 -8.62 -20.64 1.10
CA ASN A 125 -9.69 -20.90 2.08
C ASN A 125 -9.45 -20.15 3.39
N ARG A 126 -8.21 -20.15 3.90
CA ARG A 126 -7.84 -19.45 5.14
C ARG A 126 -7.94 -17.93 4.99
N ILE A 127 -7.56 -17.39 3.83
CA ILE A 127 -7.74 -16.00 3.49
C ILE A 127 -9.23 -15.64 3.41
N GLY A 128 -10.00 -16.44 2.67
CA GLY A 128 -11.45 -16.24 2.49
C GLY A 128 -12.27 -16.31 3.78
N ALA A 129 -11.71 -16.90 4.84
CA ALA A 129 -12.31 -16.86 6.17
C ALA A 129 -12.13 -15.51 6.90
N LYS A 130 -11.21 -14.66 6.42
CA LYS A 130 -10.82 -13.39 7.08
C LYS A 130 -11.18 -12.15 6.27
N VAL A 131 -11.25 -12.27 4.94
CA VAL A 131 -11.51 -11.14 4.03
C VAL A 131 -12.69 -11.45 3.11
N PRO A 132 -13.39 -10.42 2.58
CA PRO A 132 -14.42 -10.58 1.57
C PRO A 132 -13.91 -11.29 0.31
N LYS A 133 -14.79 -11.97 -0.40
CA LYS A 133 -14.43 -12.78 -1.59
C LYS A 133 -13.69 -12.01 -2.68
N TYR A 134 -14.02 -10.72 -2.87
CA TYR A 134 -13.36 -9.86 -3.87
C TYR A 134 -11.93 -9.47 -3.49
N MET A 135 -11.50 -9.72 -2.26
CA MET A 135 -10.14 -9.47 -1.77
C MET A 135 -9.25 -10.71 -1.79
N ILE A 136 -9.82 -11.90 -2.07
CA ILE A 136 -9.05 -13.15 -2.12
C ILE A 136 -8.10 -13.10 -3.32
N PRO A 137 -6.80 -13.40 -3.15
CA PRO A 137 -5.86 -13.44 -4.25
C PRO A 137 -6.30 -14.40 -5.36
N ASN A 138 -6.16 -13.97 -6.63
CA ASN A 138 -6.42 -14.82 -7.79
C ASN A 138 -5.26 -15.78 -8.07
N ILE A 139 -4.05 -15.39 -7.65
CA ILE A 139 -2.81 -16.12 -7.88
C ILE A 139 -2.03 -16.15 -6.57
N VAL A 140 -1.54 -17.33 -6.21
CA VAL A 140 -0.64 -17.53 -5.08
C VAL A 140 0.70 -18.03 -5.61
N LYS A 141 1.79 -17.40 -5.22
CA LYS A 141 3.14 -17.77 -5.62
C LYS A 141 4.03 -17.93 -4.41
N ARG A 142 4.86 -18.95 -4.42
CA ARG A 142 5.88 -19.14 -3.39
C ARG A 142 7.25 -18.69 -3.90
N THR A 143 7.98 -17.96 -3.06
CA THR A 143 9.40 -17.68 -3.31
C THR A 143 10.28 -18.35 -2.27
N ARG A 144 11.56 -18.55 -2.62
CA ARG A 144 12.57 -19.04 -1.67
C ARG A 144 13.08 -17.92 -0.74
N SER A 145 13.11 -16.70 -1.27
CA SER A 145 13.52 -15.50 -0.53
C SER A 145 12.76 -14.31 -1.08
N MET A 146 12.23 -13.48 -0.20
CA MET A 146 11.54 -12.25 -0.56
C MET A 146 12.57 -11.22 -1.02
N PRO A 147 12.39 -10.62 -2.21
CA PRO A 147 13.30 -9.56 -2.67
C PRO A 147 13.12 -8.29 -1.84
N HIS A 148 14.24 -7.64 -1.53
CA HIS A 148 14.26 -6.38 -0.78
C HIS A 148 14.96 -5.31 -1.59
N ASN A 149 14.48 -4.08 -1.49
CA ASN A 149 15.12 -2.91 -2.07
C ASN A 149 16.32 -2.46 -1.22
N SER A 150 17.02 -1.42 -1.68
CA SER A 150 18.18 -0.83 -0.98
C SER A 150 17.87 -0.31 0.43
N SER A 151 16.62 -0.05 0.74
CA SER A 151 16.15 0.39 2.07
C SER A 151 15.70 -0.76 2.97
N GLY A 152 15.91 -2.03 2.58
CA GLY A 152 15.53 -3.21 3.35
C GLY A 152 14.03 -3.54 3.34
N LYS A 153 13.22 -2.86 2.53
CA LYS A 153 11.78 -3.14 2.36
C LYS A 153 11.56 -4.12 1.20
N ILE A 154 10.49 -4.90 1.25
CA ILE A 154 10.09 -5.79 0.14
C ILE A 154 9.98 -4.98 -1.16
N ASP A 155 10.66 -5.44 -2.20
CA ASP A 155 10.68 -4.79 -3.52
C ASP A 155 9.46 -5.22 -4.34
N ARG A 156 8.34 -4.51 -4.12
CA ARG A 156 7.09 -4.76 -4.84
C ARG A 156 7.21 -4.52 -6.35
N LYS A 157 8.07 -3.58 -6.77
CA LYS A 157 8.28 -3.30 -8.19
C LYS A 157 8.95 -4.48 -8.88
N TRP A 158 9.96 -5.04 -8.24
CA TRP A 158 10.63 -6.24 -8.73
C TRP A 158 9.67 -7.42 -8.76
N LEU A 159 8.88 -7.63 -7.71
CA LEU A 159 7.87 -8.69 -7.65
C LEU A 159 6.85 -8.55 -8.79
N MET A 160 6.34 -7.35 -9.04
CA MET A 160 5.39 -7.08 -10.12
C MET A 160 5.98 -7.45 -11.49
N ALA A 161 7.25 -7.10 -11.75
CA ALA A 161 7.91 -7.39 -13.02
C ALA A 161 8.24 -8.87 -13.23
N ASN A 162 8.31 -9.68 -12.15
CA ASN A 162 8.87 -11.03 -12.22
C ASN A 162 7.94 -12.14 -11.74
N TYR A 163 6.78 -11.85 -11.14
CA TYR A 163 5.93 -12.87 -10.51
C TYR A 163 5.49 -14.01 -11.46
N GLU A 164 5.34 -13.72 -12.74
CA GLU A 164 4.94 -14.73 -13.74
C GLU A 164 5.99 -15.80 -13.97
N THR A 165 7.26 -15.41 -13.93
CA THR A 165 8.40 -16.31 -14.14
C THR A 165 8.80 -17.06 -12.87
N MET A 166 8.25 -16.68 -11.72
CA MET A 166 8.49 -17.35 -10.43
C MET A 166 7.84 -18.74 -10.43
N LYS A 167 8.66 -19.74 -10.08
CA LYS A 167 8.26 -21.16 -10.00
C LYS A 167 7.80 -21.51 -8.60
#